data_8a19b2ed63bbe9c7f2949486ca47d309
#
_entry.id   8a19b2ed63bbe9c7f2949486ca47d309
#
_cell.length_a   1.000
_cell.length_b   1.000
_cell.length_c   1.000
_cell.angle_alpha   90.00
_cell.angle_beta   90.00
_cell.angle_gamma   90.00
#
_symmetry.space_group_name_H-M   'P 1'
#
loop_
_entity.id
_entity.type
_entity.pdbx_description
1 polymer ?
#
loop_
_entity_poly.entity_id
_entity_poly.type
_entity_poly.pdbx_seq_one_letter_code
_entity_poly.pdbx_strand_id
1 'polypeptide(L)' 'MDYKSKITLGNTTFFLDEKEVVEIKDYLSVVKSYFAKSDNLYEIIEVRENMIADILKRRGRDISNS' A
#
# COMPACT_ATOMS: atom_id res chain seq x y z
N MET A 1 5.74 9.77 -20.41
CA MET A 1 6.88 9.41 -19.55
C MET A 1 6.35 8.80 -18.26
N ASP A 2 6.75 7.58 -17.98
CA ASP A 2 6.21 6.86 -16.83
C ASP A 2 7.10 7.08 -15.61
N TYR A 3 6.56 7.79 -14.64
CA TYR A 3 7.25 7.99 -13.37
C TYR A 3 6.93 6.82 -12.44
N LYS A 4 7.99 6.20 -11.93
CA LYS A 4 7.85 5.15 -10.94
C LYS A 4 8.11 5.73 -9.56
N SER A 5 7.30 5.30 -8.60
CA SER A 5 7.44 5.71 -7.21
C SER A 5 7.51 4.48 -6.33
N LYS A 6 8.17 4.63 -5.19
CA LYS A 6 8.23 3.56 -4.20
C LYS A 6 7.08 3.68 -3.22
N ILE A 7 6.52 2.54 -2.85
CA ILE A 7 5.57 2.47 -1.76
C ILE A 7 5.85 1.20 -0.95
N THR A 8 5.90 1.34 0.36
CA THR A 8 6.09 0.20 1.26
C THR A 8 4.75 -0.22 1.83
N LEU A 9 4.38 -1.47 1.61
CA LEU A 9 3.13 -2.06 2.08
C LEU A 9 3.48 -3.28 2.93
N GLY A 10 3.26 -3.17 4.23
CA GLY A 10 3.75 -4.16 5.16
C GLY A 10 5.27 -4.18 5.12
N ASN A 11 5.85 -5.32 4.81
CA ASN A 11 7.31 -5.49 4.75
C ASN A 11 7.84 -5.46 3.32
N THR A 12 7.02 -5.11 2.34
CA THR A 12 7.43 -5.16 0.93
C THR A 12 7.38 -3.77 0.32
N THR A 13 8.45 -3.38 -0.37
CA THR A 13 8.50 -2.12 -1.10
C THR A 13 8.33 -2.40 -2.58
N PHE A 14 7.40 -1.70 -3.20
CA PHE A 14 7.08 -1.84 -4.62
C PHE A 14 7.48 -0.60 -5.40
N PHE A 15 7.83 -0.80 -6.69
CA PHE A 15 7.93 0.29 -7.65
C PHE A 15 6.67 0.27 -8.50
N LEU A 16 5.86 1.29 -8.38
CA LEU A 16 4.60 1.40 -9.11
C LEU A 16 4.54 2.75 -9.83
N ASP A 17 3.61 2.86 -10.78
CA ASP A 17 3.34 4.15 -11.38
C ASP A 17 2.86 5.12 -10.31
N GLU A 18 3.25 6.38 -10.43
CA GLU A 18 2.88 7.40 -9.46
C GLU A 18 1.37 7.43 -9.22
N LYS A 19 0.59 7.28 -10.28
CA LYS A 19 -0.87 7.25 -10.19
C LYS A 19 -1.36 6.11 -9.30
N GLU A 20 -0.77 4.93 -9.44
CA GLU A 20 -1.13 3.78 -8.61
C GLU A 20 -0.77 4.02 -7.15
N VAL A 21 0.39 4.61 -6.90
CA VAL A 21 0.81 4.94 -5.53
C VAL A 21 -0.17 5.91 -4.89
N VAL A 22 -0.58 6.94 -5.61
CA VAL A 22 -1.55 7.92 -5.12
C VAL A 22 -2.87 7.23 -4.78
N GLU A 23 -3.36 6.36 -5.66
CA GLU A 23 -4.62 5.64 -5.43
C GLU A 23 -4.55 4.78 -4.18
N ILE A 24 -3.44 4.07 -3.97
CA ILE A 24 -3.26 3.21 -2.80
C ILE A 24 -3.18 4.06 -1.52
N LYS A 25 -2.42 5.15 -1.56
CA LYS A 25 -2.30 6.05 -0.41
C LYS A 25 -3.64 6.68 -0.06
N ASP A 26 -4.41 7.09 -1.06
CA ASP A 26 -5.74 7.64 -0.84
C ASP A 26 -6.67 6.63 -0.18
N TYR A 27 -6.65 5.40 -0.65
CA TYR A 27 -7.44 4.34 -0.07
C TYR A 27 -7.08 4.12 1.41
N LEU A 28 -5.78 4.01 1.72
CA LEU A 28 -5.33 3.81 3.08
C LEU A 28 -5.66 5.00 3.98
N SER A 29 -5.60 6.21 3.42
CA SER A 29 -5.98 7.43 4.15
C SER A 29 -7.46 7.40 4.53
N VAL A 30 -8.32 6.97 3.62
CA VAL A 30 -9.76 6.83 3.89
C VAL A 30 -9.99 5.80 4.98
N VAL A 31 -9.29 4.66 4.93
CA VAL A 31 -9.40 3.62 5.95
C VAL A 31 -8.96 4.16 7.32
N LYS A 32 -7.83 4.88 7.37
CA LYS A 32 -7.36 5.50 8.60
C LYS A 32 -8.38 6.46 9.19
N SER A 33 -8.99 7.27 8.34
CA SER A 33 -9.99 8.23 8.76
C SER A 33 -11.23 7.53 9.33
N TYR A 34 -11.64 6.47 8.67
CA TYR A 34 -12.82 5.71 9.08
C TYR A 34 -12.62 5.03 10.44
N PHE A 35 -11.42 4.51 10.70
CA PHE A 35 -11.11 3.79 11.93
C PHE A 35 -10.25 4.59 12.91
N ALA A 36 -10.25 5.92 12.79
CA ALA A 36 -9.34 6.78 13.56
C ALA A 36 -9.44 6.60 15.07
N LYS A 37 -10.63 6.24 15.56
CA LYS A 37 -10.87 6.06 17.00
C LYS A 37 -10.78 4.59 17.45
N SER A 38 -10.43 3.71 16.54
CA SER A 38 -10.33 2.30 16.86
C SER A 38 -9.04 2.01 17.64
N ASP A 39 -9.13 1.18 18.66
CA ASP A 39 -7.97 0.80 19.46
C ASP A 39 -6.97 -0.04 18.67
N ASN A 40 -7.42 -0.67 17.60
CA ASN A 40 -6.56 -1.53 16.80
C ASN A 40 -6.34 -0.97 15.39
N LEU A 41 -6.26 0.35 15.29
CA LEU A 41 -6.05 1.03 14.01
C LEU A 41 -4.82 0.50 13.27
N TYR A 42 -3.70 0.32 13.96
CA TYR A 42 -2.48 -0.15 13.31
C TYR A 42 -2.65 -1.55 12.74
N GLU A 43 -3.34 -2.42 13.45
CA GLU A 43 -3.61 -3.78 12.94
C GLU A 43 -4.48 -3.73 11.70
N ILE A 44 -5.49 -2.87 11.70
CA ILE A 44 -6.39 -2.73 10.54
C ILE A 44 -5.59 -2.28 9.32
N ILE A 45 -4.75 -1.27 9.48
CA ILE A 45 -3.93 -0.75 8.38
C ILE A 45 -2.94 -1.81 7.91
N GLU A 46 -2.28 -2.51 8.83
CA GLU A 46 -1.33 -3.54 8.48
C GLU A 46 -1.97 -4.66 7.66
N VAL A 47 -3.16 -5.11 8.06
CA VAL A 47 -3.89 -6.14 7.32
C VAL A 47 -4.21 -5.64 5.91
N ARG A 48 -4.67 -4.39 5.78
CA ARG A 48 -4.97 -3.81 4.47
C ARG A 48 -3.73 -3.71 3.60
N GLU A 49 -2.62 -3.25 4.17
CA GLU A 49 -1.36 -3.16 3.43
C GLU A 49 -0.91 -4.53 2.95
N ASN A 50 -0.99 -5.54 3.80
CA ASN A 50 -0.59 -6.90 3.44
C ASN A 50 -1.48 -7.49 2.35
N MET A 51 -2.78 -7.17 2.37
CA MET A 51 -3.71 -7.60 1.33
C MET A 51 -3.34 -6.99 -0.03
N ILE A 52 -3.05 -5.70 -0.04
CA ILE A 52 -2.65 -5.00 -1.26
C ILE A 52 -1.32 -5.56 -1.77
N ALA A 53 -0.35 -5.76 -0.87
CA ALA A 53 0.95 -6.33 -1.22
C ALA A 53 0.80 -7.71 -1.86
N ASP A 54 -0.08 -8.54 -1.30
CA ASP A 54 -0.33 -9.88 -1.82
C ASP A 54 -0.90 -9.83 -3.23
N ILE A 55 -1.85 -8.94 -3.48
CA ILE A 55 -2.45 -8.75 -4.80
C ILE A 55 -1.38 -8.31 -5.81
N LEU A 56 -0.52 -7.36 -5.43
CA LEU A 56 0.53 -6.85 -6.30
C LEU A 56 1.56 -7.93 -6.62
N LYS A 57 1.91 -8.77 -5.65
CA LYS A 57 2.82 -9.89 -5.88
C LYS A 57 2.24 -10.90 -6.86
N ARG A 58 0.95 -11.20 -6.72
CA ARG A 58 0.26 -12.14 -7.62
C ARG A 58 0.23 -11.62 -9.05
N ARG A 59 0.18 -10.30 -9.22
CA ARG A 59 0.18 -9.67 -10.54
C ARG A 59 1.58 -9.46 -11.10
N GLY A 60 2.62 -9.90 -10.36
CA GLY A 60 3.99 -9.76 -10.82
C GLY A 60 4.51 -8.34 -10.85
N ARG A 61 4.00 -7.47 -9.98
CA ARG A 61 4.47 -6.08 -9.93
C ARG A 61 5.89 -6.01 -9.38
N ASP A 62 6.61 -4.98 -9.80
CA ASP A 62 8.02 -4.82 -9.47
C ASP A 62 8.23 -4.61 -7.97
N ILE A 63 9.10 -5.42 -7.39
CA ILE A 63 9.46 -5.35 -5.97
C ILE A 63 10.87 -4.77 -5.86
N SER A 64 11.04 -3.83 -4.94
CA SER A 64 12.34 -3.28 -4.65
C SER A 64 13.09 -4.20 -3.70
N ASN A 65 14.26 -4.68 -4.13
CA ASN A 65 15.14 -5.51 -3.31
C ASN A 65 16.27 -4.66 -2.78
N SER A 66 15.98 -3.86 -1.81
CA SER A 66 17.00 -3.03 -1.21
C SER A 66 17.38 -3.52 0.18
#